data_0d51e9517afac5d9f406d9e882185cc0
#
_entry.id   0d51e9517afac5d9f406d9e882185cc0
#
_cell.length_a   1.000
_cell.length_b   1.000
_cell.length_c   1.000
_cell.angle_alpha   90.00
_cell.angle_beta   90.00
_cell.angle_gamma   90.00
#
_symmetry.space_group_name_H-M   'P 1'
#
loop_
_entity.id
_entity.type
_entity.pdbx_description
1 polymer ?
#
loop_
_entity_poly.entity_id
_entity_poly.type
_entity_poly.pdbx_seq_one_letter_code
_entity_poly.pdbx_strand_id
1 'polypeptide(L)'
;MKTASASEQERIARISQGYPANHLVTIRSALTLTASLAEQLFSVSQSTLLRRLKGCQRLSSVTSERLDRLASMANLAHEVFENQDRALSWLSSPNVALGNQQPIMLCETEIGANQVRRVLRALEWGGVA
;
A
#
# COMPACT_ATOMS: atom_id res chain seq x y z
N MET A 1 6.67 16.13 1.38
CA MET A 1 8.02 15.82 1.86
C MET A 1 8.31 14.33 1.70
N LYS A 2 9.44 14.05 1.15
CA LYS A 2 9.83 12.68 0.87
C LYS A 2 10.42 12.04 2.13
N THR A 3 9.85 10.95 2.60
CA THR A 3 10.41 10.19 3.72
C THR A 3 11.54 9.29 3.21
N ALA A 4 12.60 9.18 3.98
CA ALA A 4 13.68 8.24 3.65
C ALA A 4 13.13 6.82 3.63
N SER A 5 13.42 6.08 2.56
CA SER A 5 13.01 4.69 2.45
C SER A 5 13.85 3.83 3.39
N ALA A 6 13.22 2.90 4.09
CA ALA A 6 13.93 1.88 4.82
C ALA A 6 14.66 0.98 3.83
N SER A 7 15.80 0.42 4.23
CA SER A 7 16.51 -0.57 3.42
C SER A 7 15.65 -1.83 3.27
N GLU A 8 15.95 -2.62 2.26
CA GLU A 8 15.25 -3.90 2.05
C GLU A 8 15.41 -4.82 3.26
N GLN A 9 16.60 -4.85 3.87
CA GLN A 9 16.85 -5.66 5.05
C GLN A 9 16.00 -5.22 6.24
N GLU A 10 15.85 -3.93 6.43
CA GLU A 10 14.99 -3.38 7.49
C GLU A 10 13.53 -3.72 7.23
N ARG A 11 13.08 -3.62 5.98
CA ARG A 11 11.71 -3.97 5.61
C ARG A 11 11.42 -5.45 5.85
N ILE A 12 12.33 -6.33 5.45
CA ILE A 12 12.21 -7.78 5.69
C ILE A 12 12.10 -8.05 7.19
N ALA A 13 12.95 -7.43 8.00
CA ALA A 13 12.92 -7.61 9.45
C ALA A 13 11.59 -7.14 10.05
N ARG A 14 11.08 -5.98 9.62
CA ARG A 14 9.81 -5.45 10.10
C ARG A 14 8.63 -6.35 9.74
N ILE A 15 8.62 -6.87 8.51
CA ILE A 15 7.59 -7.81 8.07
C ILE A 15 7.63 -9.08 8.91
N SER A 16 8.81 -9.62 9.12
CA SER A 16 9.01 -10.84 9.90
C SER A 16 8.55 -10.69 11.36
N GLN A 17 8.86 -9.56 11.98
CA GLN A 17 8.43 -9.23 13.34
C GLN A 17 6.94 -8.90 13.42
N GLY A 18 6.37 -8.40 12.35
CA GLY A 18 5.02 -7.88 12.28
C GLY A 18 4.97 -6.38 12.60
N TYR A 19 4.23 -5.64 11.80
CA TYR A 19 3.99 -4.22 12.07
C TYR A 19 3.03 -4.06 13.25
N PRO A 20 3.18 -3.01 14.05
CA PRO A 20 2.16 -2.68 15.04
C PRO A 20 0.80 -2.45 14.36
N ALA A 21 -0.28 -2.90 14.99
CA ALA A 21 -1.61 -2.85 14.38
C ALA A 21 -2.06 -1.42 14.03
N ASN A 22 -1.61 -0.41 14.79
CA ASN A 22 -1.96 0.98 14.51
C ASN A 22 -1.36 1.51 13.20
N HIS A 23 -0.30 0.90 12.68
CA HIS A 23 0.25 1.26 11.37
C HIS A 23 -0.76 1.00 10.25
N LEU A 24 -1.50 -0.09 10.36
CA LEU A 24 -2.55 -0.40 9.37
C LEU A 24 -3.64 0.67 9.38
N VAL A 25 -4.04 1.12 10.56
CA VAL A 25 -5.05 2.18 10.70
C VAL A 25 -4.56 3.47 10.02
N THR A 26 -3.30 3.82 10.23
CA THR A 26 -2.69 5.00 9.62
C THR A 26 -2.69 4.91 8.10
N ILE A 27 -2.25 3.78 7.54
CA ILE A 27 -2.20 3.59 6.08
C ILE A 27 -3.60 3.54 5.49
N ARG A 28 -4.52 2.85 6.13
CA ARG A 28 -5.92 2.81 5.70
C ARG A 28 -6.52 4.21 5.62
N SER A 29 -6.26 5.02 6.63
CA SER A 29 -6.74 6.40 6.69
C SER A 29 -6.10 7.26 5.59
N ALA A 30 -4.79 7.15 5.42
CA ALA A 30 -4.05 7.90 4.41
C ALA A 30 -4.52 7.57 2.98
N LEU A 31 -4.89 6.31 2.73
CA LEU A 31 -5.36 5.85 1.42
C LEU A 31 -6.89 5.93 1.27
N THR A 32 -7.58 6.42 2.30
CA THR A 32 -9.05 6.54 2.32
C THR A 32 -9.77 5.24 1.95
N LEU A 33 -9.29 4.13 2.49
CA LEU A 33 -9.86 2.81 2.21
C LEU A 33 -11.08 2.55 3.08
N THR A 34 -12.10 1.94 2.49
CA THR A 34 -13.24 1.43 3.26
C THR A 34 -12.80 0.22 4.09
N ALA A 35 -13.59 -0.15 5.10
CA ALA A 35 -13.32 -1.34 5.90
C ALA A 35 -13.23 -2.59 5.03
N SER A 36 -14.14 -2.73 4.08
CA SER A 36 -14.19 -3.88 3.16
C SER A 36 -12.93 -3.99 2.30
N LEU A 37 -12.51 -2.88 1.69
CA LEU A 37 -11.30 -2.86 0.86
C LEU A 37 -10.05 -3.12 1.71
N ALA A 38 -9.99 -2.58 2.91
CA ALA A 38 -8.86 -2.80 3.81
C ALA A 38 -8.74 -4.29 4.20
N GLU A 39 -9.87 -4.96 4.50
CA GLU A 39 -9.86 -6.41 4.78
C GLU A 39 -9.30 -7.20 3.59
N GLN A 40 -9.74 -6.85 2.40
CA GLN A 40 -9.30 -7.53 1.17
C GLN A 40 -7.80 -7.29 0.90
N LEU A 41 -7.38 -6.04 0.93
CA LEU A 41 -5.99 -5.67 0.59
C LEU A 41 -4.98 -6.14 1.63
N PHE A 42 -5.32 -6.05 2.92
CA PHE A 42 -4.40 -6.41 4.00
C PHE A 42 -4.56 -7.84 4.49
N SER A 43 -5.56 -8.57 4.01
CA SER A 43 -5.83 -9.96 4.41
C SER A 43 -5.99 -10.09 5.92
N VAL A 44 -6.82 -9.23 6.51
CA VAL A 44 -7.12 -9.26 7.95
C VAL A 44 -8.57 -8.85 8.17
N SER A 45 -9.30 -9.64 8.98
CA SER A 45 -10.67 -9.30 9.31
C SER A 45 -10.73 -8.10 10.26
N GLN A 46 -11.84 -7.37 10.22
CA GLN A 46 -12.06 -6.22 11.10
C GLN A 46 -12.00 -6.63 12.57
N SER A 47 -12.58 -7.77 12.91
CA SER A 47 -12.56 -8.27 14.29
C SER A 47 -11.16 -8.63 14.77
N THR A 48 -10.35 -9.24 13.90
CA THR A 48 -8.95 -9.54 14.23
C THR A 48 -8.16 -8.24 14.44
N LEU A 49 -8.35 -7.26 13.55
CA LEU A 49 -7.67 -5.97 13.67
C LEU A 49 -8.03 -5.27 14.99
N LEU A 50 -9.32 -5.23 15.34
CA LEU A 50 -9.77 -4.62 16.60
C LEU A 50 -9.17 -5.32 17.81
N ARG A 51 -9.13 -6.65 17.80
CA ARG A 51 -8.55 -7.41 18.90
C ARG A 51 -7.06 -7.11 19.06
N ARG A 52 -6.32 -7.01 17.96
CA ARG A 52 -4.88 -6.70 18.01
C ARG A 52 -4.63 -5.25 18.45
N LEU A 53 -5.49 -4.32 18.03
CA LEU A 53 -5.41 -2.93 18.48
C LEU A 53 -5.62 -2.83 19.99
N LYS A 54 -6.63 -3.51 20.53
CA LYS A 54 -6.91 -3.53 21.97
C LYS A 54 -5.76 -4.12 22.78
N GLY A 55 -5.15 -5.18 22.26
CA GLY A 55 -4.06 -5.87 22.95
C GLY A 55 -2.68 -5.28 22.67
N CYS A 56 -2.60 -4.18 21.93
CA CYS A 56 -1.32 -3.60 21.48
C CYS A 56 -0.42 -4.65 20.82
N GLN A 57 -1.04 -5.53 20.03
CA GLN A 57 -0.34 -6.66 19.40
C GLN A 57 0.13 -6.30 18.00
N ARG A 58 1.09 -7.07 17.50
CA ARG A 58 1.59 -6.91 16.15
C ARG A 58 0.72 -7.70 15.17
N LEU A 59 0.70 -7.22 13.92
CA LEU A 59 0.03 -7.89 12.82
C LEU A 59 0.82 -9.15 12.42
N SER A 60 0.13 -10.10 11.78
CA SER A 60 0.80 -11.27 11.22
C SER A 60 1.81 -10.87 10.14
N SER A 61 2.74 -11.76 9.83
CA SER A 61 3.71 -11.50 8.76
C SER A 61 3.04 -11.34 7.40
N VAL A 62 1.95 -12.07 7.15
CA VAL A 62 1.19 -11.96 5.89
C VAL A 62 0.57 -10.57 5.77
N THR A 63 -0.14 -10.10 6.79
CA THR A 63 -0.74 -8.77 6.78
C THR A 63 0.32 -7.67 6.74
N SER A 64 1.43 -7.87 7.46
CA SER A 64 2.54 -6.92 7.48
C SER A 64 3.21 -6.79 6.11
N GLU A 65 3.36 -7.90 5.37
CA GLU A 65 3.90 -7.85 4.01
C GLU A 65 2.99 -7.05 3.08
N ARG A 66 1.69 -7.26 3.18
CA ARG A 66 0.73 -6.51 2.38
C ARG A 66 0.71 -5.02 2.73
N LEU A 67 0.80 -4.71 4.02
CA LEU A 67 0.89 -3.34 4.51
C LEU A 67 2.16 -2.65 3.97
N ASP A 68 3.29 -3.32 4.05
CA ASP A 68 4.55 -2.82 3.51
C ASP A 68 4.45 -2.58 1.99
N ARG A 69 3.83 -3.49 1.27
CA ARG A 69 3.62 -3.38 -0.17
C ARG A 69 2.80 -2.14 -0.53
N LEU A 70 1.69 -1.92 0.15
CA LEU A 70 0.85 -0.75 -0.10
C LEU A 70 1.54 0.56 0.31
N ALA A 71 2.21 0.57 1.43
CA ALA A 71 2.96 1.75 1.88
C ALA A 71 4.06 2.12 0.88
N SER A 72 4.79 1.14 0.39
CA SER A 72 5.81 1.31 -0.64
C SER A 72 5.22 1.89 -1.93
N MET A 73 4.07 1.38 -2.34
CA MET A 73 3.39 1.85 -3.55
C MET A 73 2.90 3.28 -3.39
N ALA A 74 2.34 3.61 -2.23
CA ALA A 74 1.89 4.97 -1.93
C ALA A 74 3.07 5.96 -1.95
N ASN A 75 4.21 5.56 -1.40
CA ASN A 75 5.43 6.37 -1.43
C ASN A 75 5.92 6.59 -2.86
N LEU A 76 5.93 5.56 -3.69
CA LEU A 76 6.33 5.68 -5.08
C LEU A 76 5.41 6.61 -5.86
N ALA A 77 4.10 6.47 -5.69
CA ALA A 77 3.14 7.34 -6.33
C ALA A 77 3.33 8.80 -5.89
N HIS A 78 3.60 9.02 -4.60
CA HIS A 78 3.88 10.34 -4.08
C HIS A 78 5.15 10.94 -4.73
N GLU A 79 6.19 10.15 -4.90
CA GLU A 79 7.41 10.60 -5.58
C GLU A 79 7.14 11.01 -7.02
N VAL A 80 6.34 10.21 -7.74
CA VAL A 80 6.06 10.45 -9.16
C VAL A 80 5.22 11.71 -9.36
N PHE A 81 4.17 11.87 -8.57
CA PHE A 81 3.23 12.99 -8.75
C PHE A 81 3.60 14.23 -7.94
N GLU A 82 4.47 14.10 -6.95
CA GLU A 82 4.90 15.18 -6.05
C GLU A 82 3.71 15.91 -5.39
N ASN A 83 2.58 15.20 -5.26
CA ASN A 83 1.35 15.73 -4.70
C ASN A 83 0.53 14.57 -4.18
N GLN A 84 0.16 14.62 -2.91
CA GLN A 84 -0.55 13.51 -2.26
C GLN A 84 -1.95 13.28 -2.84
N ASP A 85 -2.68 14.34 -3.13
CA ASP A 85 -4.04 14.22 -3.67
C ASP A 85 -4.02 13.61 -5.08
N ARG A 86 -3.04 13.99 -5.89
CA ARG A 86 -2.86 13.41 -7.23
C ARG A 86 -2.47 11.94 -7.15
N ALA A 87 -1.57 11.60 -6.25
CA ALA A 87 -1.14 10.22 -6.05
C ALA A 87 -2.32 9.35 -5.63
N LEU A 88 -3.12 9.81 -4.66
CA LEU A 88 -4.32 9.11 -4.20
C LEU A 88 -5.34 8.96 -5.33
N SER A 89 -5.60 10.03 -6.05
CA SER A 89 -6.55 10.02 -7.16
C SER A 89 -6.13 9.00 -8.22
N TRP A 90 -4.84 8.97 -8.57
CA TRP A 90 -4.31 8.03 -9.54
C TRP A 90 -4.45 6.59 -9.08
N LEU A 91 -4.09 6.32 -7.83
CA LEU A 91 -4.18 4.97 -7.25
C LEU A 91 -5.61 4.44 -7.18
N SER A 92 -6.58 5.33 -7.01
CA SER A 92 -7.99 4.98 -6.81
C SER A 92 -8.82 5.02 -8.09
N SER A 93 -8.26 5.46 -9.21
CA SER A 93 -9.00 5.61 -10.46
C SER A 93 -8.67 4.47 -11.43
N PRO A 94 -9.65 3.95 -12.18
CA PRO A 94 -9.37 2.97 -13.22
C PRO A 94 -8.34 3.50 -14.21
N ASN A 95 -7.41 2.66 -14.63
CA ASN A 95 -6.32 3.05 -15.51
C ASN A 95 -6.30 2.16 -16.75
N VAL A 96 -6.32 2.78 -17.93
CA VAL A 96 -6.34 2.08 -19.22
C VAL A 96 -5.11 1.19 -19.37
N ALA A 97 -3.93 1.67 -18.97
CA ALA A 97 -2.70 0.90 -19.07
C ALA A 97 -2.70 -0.35 -18.17
N LEU A 98 -3.65 -0.43 -17.23
CA LEU A 98 -3.79 -1.53 -16.29
C LEU A 98 -5.13 -2.27 -16.49
N GLY A 99 -5.62 -2.31 -17.72
CA GLY A 99 -6.85 -3.00 -18.05
C GLY A 99 -8.10 -2.41 -17.39
N ASN A 100 -8.11 -1.10 -17.19
CA ASN A 100 -9.18 -0.35 -16.50
C ASN A 100 -9.36 -0.75 -15.03
N GLN A 101 -8.34 -1.37 -14.43
CA GLN A 101 -8.34 -1.67 -13.01
C GLN A 101 -7.84 -0.46 -12.22
N GLN A 102 -8.32 -0.32 -10.99
CA GLN A 102 -7.75 0.64 -10.05
C GLN A 102 -6.36 0.13 -9.64
N PRO A 103 -5.32 0.96 -9.76
CA PRO A 103 -3.96 0.51 -9.39
C PRO A 103 -3.86 -0.05 -7.98
N ILE A 104 -4.55 0.57 -7.02
CA ILE A 104 -4.50 0.11 -5.62
C ILE A 104 -5.04 -1.32 -5.46
N MET A 105 -6.05 -1.70 -6.23
CA MET A 105 -6.62 -3.05 -6.15
C MET A 105 -5.69 -4.11 -6.74
N LEU A 106 -4.87 -3.74 -7.71
CA LEU A 106 -3.86 -4.64 -8.26
C LEU A 106 -2.76 -4.95 -7.25
N CYS A 107 -2.58 -4.11 -6.24
CA CYS A 107 -1.59 -4.32 -5.19
C CYS A 107 -1.98 -5.43 -4.20
N GLU A 108 -3.12 -6.07 -4.39
CA GLU A 108 -3.50 -7.25 -3.62
C GLU A 108 -2.52 -8.40 -3.83
N THR A 109 -1.89 -8.47 -5.01
CA THR A 109 -0.83 -9.45 -5.32
C THR A 109 0.45 -8.75 -5.68
N GLU A 110 1.59 -9.45 -5.52
CA GLU A 110 2.88 -8.90 -5.93
C GLU A 110 2.96 -8.76 -7.45
N ILE A 111 2.36 -9.68 -8.20
CA ILE A 111 2.31 -9.60 -9.67
C ILE A 111 1.59 -8.31 -10.10
N GLY A 112 0.44 -8.03 -9.51
CA GLY A 112 -0.31 -6.81 -9.78
C GLY A 112 0.46 -5.55 -9.36
N ALA A 113 1.09 -5.59 -8.19
CA ALA A 113 1.92 -4.48 -7.70
C ALA A 113 3.07 -4.17 -8.66
N ASN A 114 3.69 -5.20 -9.24
CA ASN A 114 4.76 -5.00 -10.22
C ASN A 114 4.25 -4.31 -11.49
N GLN A 115 3.03 -4.60 -11.92
CA GLN A 115 2.42 -3.90 -13.05
C GLN A 115 2.23 -2.41 -12.73
N VAL A 116 1.76 -2.10 -11.54
CA VAL A 116 1.57 -0.72 -11.09
C VAL A 116 2.91 0.03 -11.03
N ARG A 117 3.94 -0.61 -10.49
CA ARG A 117 5.28 -0.01 -10.42
C ARG A 117 5.83 0.33 -11.81
N ARG A 118 5.63 -0.56 -12.78
CA ARG A 118 6.08 -0.31 -14.16
C ARG A 118 5.40 0.92 -14.75
N VAL A 119 4.11 1.07 -14.53
CA VAL A 119 3.37 2.25 -15.01
C VAL A 119 3.86 3.51 -14.32
N LEU A 120 4.03 3.49 -13.00
CA LEU A 120 4.54 4.63 -12.24
C LEU A 120 5.95 5.03 -12.70
N ARG A 121 6.83 4.05 -12.92
CA ARG A 121 8.18 4.33 -13.43
C ARG A 121 8.15 4.92 -14.83
N ALA A 122 7.25 4.45 -15.69
CA ALA A 122 7.09 5.03 -17.02
C ALA A 122 6.65 6.51 -16.94
N LEU A 123 5.75 6.84 -16.03
CA LEU A 123 5.34 8.22 -15.79
C LEU A 123 6.50 9.08 -15.28
N GLU A 124 7.33 8.54 -14.41
CA GLU A 124 8.51 9.21 -13.87
C GLU A 124 9.48 9.62 -15.00
N TRP A 125 9.57 8.81 -16.04
CA TRP A 125 10.43 9.07 -17.20
C TRP A 125 9.70 9.79 -18.33
N GLY A 126 8.53 10.40 -18.04
CA GLY A 126 7.79 11.15 -19.04
C GLY A 126 6.84 10.32 -19.90
N GLY A 127 6.58 9.09 -19.48
CA GLY A 127 5.60 8.23 -20.16
C GLY A 127 4.17 8.69 -19.92
N VAL A 128 3.23 8.09 -20.67
CA VAL A 128 1.80 8.35 -20.55
C VAL A 128 1.12 7.12 -19.98
N ALA A 129 0.28 7.32 -18.99
CA ALA A 129 -0.52 6.24 -18.40
C ALA A 129 -1.99 6.50 -18.45
#